data_d25c76822558f5cf17feee81eae5de35
#
_entry.id   d25c76822558f5cf17feee81eae5de35
#
_cell.length_a   1.000
_cell.length_b   1.000
_cell.length_c   1.000
_cell.angle_alpha   90.00
_cell.angle_beta   90.00
_cell.angle_gamma   90.00
#
_symmetry.space_group_name_H-M   'P 1'
#
loop_
_entity.id
_entity.type
_entity.pdbx_description
1 polymer ?
#
loop_
_entity_poly.entity_id
_entity_poly.type
_entity_poly.pdbx_seq_one_letter_code
_entity_poly.pdbx_strand_id
1 'polypeptide(L)'
;MRLIISALVGVMLGFFIGISFPTVSIIKIQFPFSLISYIEDNNSVISTDALLNIARSPATKSNSILNLNDTTGIYVSSNPKGAERLAPGILTPESDFYLRRLWGNPNEDLHLQQKYLVTFTVGYEQKKNIDAAVKKFSENFTIVLFHYDGQINEWDEFEWSKRTIHVSASKQAKWWYVKRFLHPDIVVRYEYIFIWDEDLGVEHFNAEEYIKMVRKHGLEISQPGVDPSRGLPWRMTERRTDREVHKETEERPGWCTDPHLPPCAAFVEIMAPVFSRNAWRCVWHMIQNDLVHGWGLDLALRKCVEPAHEKIGVVDSQWIVHQAVPSLGNQGHEQNGQASWVGVRERCQREWGIFRTRFDDAEKAYYAQMGIAPPNDTHV
;
A
#
# COMPACT_ATOMS: atom_id res chain seq x y z
N MET A 1 -50.84 -31.44 8.43
CA MET A 1 -49.64 -32.12 8.92
C MET A 1 -48.43 -32.07 7.95
N ARG A 2 -48.59 -32.37 6.66
CA ARG A 2 -47.44 -32.31 5.67
C ARG A 2 -46.80 -30.92 5.53
N LEU A 3 -47.57 -29.84 5.52
CA LEU A 3 -47.06 -28.45 5.41
C LEU A 3 -46.21 -28.02 6.62
N ILE A 4 -46.57 -28.45 7.80
CA ILE A 4 -45.84 -28.12 9.04
C ILE A 4 -44.53 -28.87 9.10
N ILE A 5 -44.50 -30.11 8.62
CA ILE A 5 -43.26 -30.91 8.54
C ILE A 5 -42.30 -30.32 7.50
N SER A 6 -42.77 -29.84 6.35
CA SER A 6 -41.94 -29.20 5.32
C SER A 6 -41.34 -27.87 5.81
N ALA A 7 -42.12 -27.09 6.59
CA ALA A 7 -41.64 -25.85 7.17
C ALA A 7 -40.54 -26.09 8.24
N LEU A 8 -40.73 -27.11 9.09
CA LEU A 8 -39.75 -27.49 10.11
C LEU A 8 -38.44 -28.02 9.48
N VAL A 9 -38.54 -28.84 8.42
CA VAL A 9 -37.35 -29.32 7.66
C VAL A 9 -36.65 -28.16 6.99
N GLY A 10 -37.36 -27.20 6.42
CA GLY A 10 -36.76 -26.01 5.80
C GLY A 10 -36.00 -25.13 6.79
N VAL A 11 -36.58 -24.92 7.99
CA VAL A 11 -35.94 -24.16 9.07
C VAL A 11 -34.69 -24.89 9.60
N MET A 12 -34.76 -26.20 9.79
CA MET A 12 -33.61 -27.00 10.20
C MET A 12 -32.49 -27.00 9.18
N LEU A 13 -32.80 -27.16 7.89
CA LEU A 13 -31.80 -27.08 6.80
C LEU A 13 -31.16 -25.68 6.73
N GLY A 14 -31.95 -24.63 6.84
CA GLY A 14 -31.47 -23.25 6.88
C GLY A 14 -30.55 -22.98 8.07
N PHE A 15 -30.87 -23.53 9.24
CA PHE A 15 -30.05 -23.42 10.44
C PHE A 15 -28.73 -24.17 10.30
N PHE A 16 -28.73 -25.40 9.78
CA PHE A 16 -27.50 -26.17 9.55
C PHE A 16 -26.60 -25.57 8.48
N ILE A 17 -27.16 -25.01 7.40
CA ILE A 17 -26.42 -24.28 6.40
C ILE A 17 -25.81 -23.01 7.01
N GLY A 18 -26.53 -22.27 7.84
CA GLY A 18 -26.06 -21.08 8.54
C GLY A 18 -24.89 -21.34 9.50
N ILE A 19 -24.87 -22.50 10.17
CA ILE A 19 -23.78 -22.85 11.12
C ILE A 19 -22.58 -23.46 10.41
N SER A 20 -22.75 -24.04 9.23
CA SER A 20 -21.67 -24.72 8.49
C SER A 20 -20.72 -23.76 7.76
N PHE A 21 -21.10 -22.49 7.63
CA PHE A 21 -20.15 -21.48 7.14
C PHE A 21 -19.55 -20.77 8.35
N PRO A 22 -18.23 -20.91 8.58
CA PRO A 22 -17.54 -20.05 9.53
C PRO A 22 -17.84 -18.61 9.10
N THR A 23 -18.26 -17.78 10.03
CA THR A 23 -18.57 -16.37 9.81
C THR A 23 -17.50 -15.74 8.93
N VAL A 24 -17.81 -15.59 7.65
CA VAL A 24 -17.01 -14.75 6.76
C VAL A 24 -17.15 -13.37 7.35
N SER A 25 -16.06 -12.86 7.90
CA SER A 25 -16.00 -11.51 8.42
C SER A 25 -16.36 -10.59 7.27
N ILE A 26 -17.57 -10.07 7.25
CA ILE A 26 -18.02 -9.16 6.19
C ILE A 26 -17.17 -7.91 6.32
N ILE A 27 -16.33 -7.66 5.32
CA ILE A 27 -15.58 -6.42 5.23
C ILE A 27 -16.61 -5.30 5.04
N LYS A 28 -16.79 -4.48 6.07
CA LYS A 28 -17.67 -3.32 6.01
C LYS A 28 -16.85 -2.15 5.46
N ILE A 29 -17.12 -1.75 4.24
CA ILE A 29 -16.51 -0.58 3.60
C ILE A 29 -17.59 0.51 3.57
N GLN A 30 -17.30 1.63 4.23
CA GLN A 30 -18.17 2.81 4.20
C GLN A 30 -17.45 3.90 3.39
N PHE A 31 -18.04 4.29 2.28
CA PHE A 31 -17.53 5.38 1.45
C PHE A 31 -18.34 6.65 1.70
N PRO A 32 -17.71 7.82 1.91
CA PRO A 32 -18.42 9.09 1.81
C PRO A 32 -19.01 9.23 0.41
N PHE A 33 -20.23 9.72 0.33
CA PHE A 33 -20.96 9.89 -0.96
C PHE A 33 -20.17 10.67 -2.03
N SER A 34 -19.29 11.58 -1.59
CA SER A 34 -18.46 12.40 -2.47
C SER A 34 -17.37 11.65 -3.25
N LEU A 35 -17.02 10.41 -2.85
CA LEU A 35 -15.96 9.63 -3.52
C LEU A 35 -16.46 8.84 -4.74
N ILE A 36 -17.75 8.50 -4.76
CA ILE A 36 -18.31 7.64 -5.82
C ILE A 36 -18.32 8.36 -7.17
N SER A 37 -18.39 9.68 -7.18
CA SER A 37 -18.61 10.46 -8.40
C SER A 37 -17.36 10.83 -9.21
N TYR A 38 -16.16 10.63 -8.66
CA TYR A 38 -14.94 11.17 -9.27
C TYR A 38 -14.23 10.25 -10.27
N ILE A 39 -14.55 8.97 -10.29
CA ILE A 39 -13.71 7.97 -10.98
C ILE A 39 -14.00 7.87 -12.49
N GLU A 40 -15.06 8.52 -12.98
CA GLU A 40 -15.46 8.43 -14.40
C GLU A 40 -14.70 9.33 -15.38
N ASP A 41 -14.09 10.45 -14.93
CA ASP A 41 -13.67 11.53 -15.84
C ASP A 41 -12.26 11.41 -16.45
N ASN A 42 -11.45 10.41 -16.11
CA ASN A 42 -10.08 10.30 -16.66
C ASN A 42 -9.91 9.30 -17.81
N ASN A 43 -10.99 8.83 -18.39
CA ASN A 43 -10.91 8.07 -19.63
C ASN A 43 -10.92 9.01 -20.83
N SER A 44 -9.74 9.38 -21.31
CA SER A 44 -9.59 9.84 -22.69
C SER A 44 -10.20 8.76 -23.60
N VAL A 45 -11.23 9.14 -24.32
CA VAL A 45 -11.94 8.32 -25.29
C VAL A 45 -10.94 7.62 -26.22
N ILE A 46 -10.65 6.36 -25.95
CA ILE A 46 -10.18 5.47 -26.98
C ILE A 46 -11.43 5.22 -27.83
N SER A 47 -11.48 5.81 -29.03
CA SER A 47 -12.65 5.71 -29.89
C SER A 47 -12.94 4.24 -30.14
N THR A 48 -14.23 3.88 -30.12
CA THR A 48 -14.72 2.55 -30.46
C THR A 48 -14.24 2.07 -31.85
N ASP A 49 -13.84 2.99 -32.72
CA ASP A 49 -13.26 2.70 -34.05
C ASP A 49 -11.84 2.09 -33.97
N ALA A 50 -11.04 2.42 -32.93
CA ALA A 50 -9.72 1.80 -32.73
C ALA A 50 -9.84 0.33 -32.30
N LEU A 51 -10.83 0.01 -31.47
CA LEU A 51 -11.10 -1.38 -31.04
C LEU A 51 -11.69 -2.24 -32.18
N LEU A 52 -12.52 -1.67 -33.04
CA LEU A 52 -13.07 -2.37 -34.19
C LEU A 52 -12.02 -2.66 -35.28
N ASN A 53 -11.00 -1.81 -35.41
CA ASN A 53 -9.93 -2.03 -36.39
C ASN A 53 -8.93 -3.12 -35.94
N ILE A 54 -8.72 -3.31 -34.62
CA ILE A 54 -7.92 -4.42 -34.09
C ILE A 54 -8.62 -5.77 -34.31
N ALA A 55 -9.96 -5.83 -34.22
CA ALA A 55 -10.73 -7.03 -34.41
C ALA A 55 -10.88 -7.44 -35.91
N ARG A 56 -10.52 -6.58 -36.86
CA ARG A 56 -10.65 -6.82 -38.30
C ARG A 56 -9.36 -7.19 -39.04
N SER A 57 -8.23 -7.28 -38.34
CA SER A 57 -7.01 -7.80 -38.98
C SER A 57 -7.14 -9.29 -39.24
N PRO A 58 -7.05 -9.74 -40.50
CA PRO A 58 -7.13 -11.17 -40.81
C PRO A 58 -5.91 -11.87 -40.21
N ALA A 59 -6.18 -12.94 -39.48
CA ALA A 59 -5.15 -13.83 -38.96
C ALA A 59 -4.33 -14.39 -40.13
N THR A 60 -3.21 -13.81 -40.44
CA THR A 60 -2.23 -14.38 -41.35
C THR A 60 -1.63 -15.61 -40.66
N LYS A 61 -1.98 -16.79 -41.15
CA LYS A 61 -1.30 -18.04 -40.80
C LYS A 61 0.16 -17.92 -41.25
N SER A 62 1.03 -17.58 -40.35
CA SER A 62 2.47 -17.71 -40.53
C SER A 62 2.90 -18.98 -39.81
N ASN A 63 3.07 -20.06 -40.57
CA ASN A 63 3.88 -21.20 -40.16
C ASN A 63 5.35 -20.77 -40.23
N SER A 64 5.86 -20.09 -39.25
CA SER A 64 7.29 -19.88 -39.09
C SER A 64 7.79 -20.85 -38.01
N ILE A 65 8.59 -21.82 -38.45
CA ILE A 65 9.43 -22.66 -37.61
C ILE A 65 10.33 -21.67 -36.83
N LEU A 66 10.07 -21.49 -35.54
CA LEU A 66 10.88 -20.65 -34.64
C LEU A 66 12.24 -21.31 -34.47
N ASN A 67 13.27 -20.69 -35.05
CA ASN A 67 14.65 -21.00 -34.75
C ASN A 67 14.91 -20.61 -33.27
N LEU A 68 15.32 -21.60 -32.47
CA LEU A 68 15.57 -21.49 -31.02
C LEU A 68 16.77 -20.56 -30.64
N ASN A 69 17.34 -19.82 -31.60
CA ASN A 69 18.49 -18.97 -31.36
C ASN A 69 18.18 -17.46 -31.43
N ASP A 70 16.92 -17.07 -31.49
CA ASP A 70 16.54 -15.66 -31.50
C ASP A 70 16.16 -15.24 -30.07
N THR A 71 17.08 -14.51 -29.41
CA THR A 71 17.00 -14.07 -28.01
C THR A 71 16.00 -12.93 -27.77
N THR A 72 15.19 -12.56 -28.74
CA THR A 72 14.02 -11.72 -28.53
C THR A 72 12.82 -12.61 -28.21
N GLY A 73 12.76 -13.07 -26.95
CA GLY A 73 11.61 -13.80 -26.45
C GLY A 73 10.35 -12.95 -26.54
N ILE A 74 9.51 -13.20 -27.55
CA ILE A 74 8.16 -12.63 -27.58
C ILE A 74 7.43 -13.20 -26.36
N TYR A 75 7.19 -12.34 -25.35
CA TYR A 75 6.35 -12.70 -24.24
C TYR A 75 4.92 -12.88 -24.71
N VAL A 76 4.51 -14.11 -24.91
CA VAL A 76 3.10 -14.44 -25.13
C VAL A 76 2.45 -14.51 -23.75
N SER A 77 1.67 -13.50 -23.40
CA SER A 77 0.89 -13.53 -22.17
C SER A 77 -0.10 -14.69 -22.23
N SER A 78 0.10 -15.72 -21.41
CA SER A 78 -0.91 -16.74 -21.18
C SER A 78 -2.03 -16.17 -20.32
N ASN A 79 -3.26 -16.65 -20.53
CA ASN A 79 -4.37 -16.30 -19.64
C ASN A 79 -3.99 -16.65 -18.18
N PRO A 80 -4.40 -15.83 -17.22
CA PRO A 80 -4.11 -16.10 -15.81
C PRO A 80 -4.75 -17.41 -15.36
N LYS A 81 -4.19 -18.01 -14.30
CA LYS A 81 -4.69 -19.25 -13.72
C LYS A 81 -6.18 -19.15 -13.38
N GLY A 82 -6.97 -20.08 -13.88
CA GLY A 82 -8.43 -20.11 -13.74
C GLY A 82 -9.18 -19.51 -14.94
N ALA A 83 -8.51 -18.78 -15.82
CA ALA A 83 -9.09 -18.16 -17.01
C ALA A 83 -8.62 -18.82 -18.32
N GLU A 84 -7.97 -19.97 -18.25
CA GLU A 84 -7.34 -20.66 -19.39
C GLU A 84 -8.33 -21.00 -20.52
N ARG A 85 -9.61 -21.13 -20.17
CA ARG A 85 -10.68 -21.46 -21.12
C ARG A 85 -11.35 -20.25 -21.77
N LEU A 86 -11.02 -19.04 -21.29
CA LEU A 86 -11.60 -17.82 -21.85
C LEU A 86 -10.87 -17.40 -23.12
N ALA A 87 -11.61 -16.79 -24.04
CA ALA A 87 -10.99 -16.21 -25.24
C ALA A 87 -10.03 -15.07 -24.82
N PRO A 88 -8.81 -14.99 -25.38
CA PRO A 88 -7.83 -13.98 -24.98
C PRO A 88 -8.34 -12.53 -25.07
N GLY A 89 -9.22 -12.24 -26.02
CA GLY A 89 -9.76 -10.88 -26.18
C GLY A 89 -10.82 -10.46 -25.16
N ILE A 90 -11.30 -11.38 -24.29
CA ILE A 90 -12.25 -11.04 -23.21
C ILE A 90 -11.53 -10.60 -21.94
N LEU A 91 -10.25 -10.94 -21.81
CA LEU A 91 -9.46 -10.60 -20.65
C LEU A 91 -8.87 -9.21 -20.84
N THR A 92 -9.10 -8.34 -19.88
CA THR A 92 -8.41 -7.06 -19.83
C THR A 92 -6.96 -7.31 -19.41
N PRO A 93 -5.96 -6.82 -20.17
CA PRO A 93 -4.54 -7.01 -19.85
C PRO A 93 -4.14 -6.29 -18.57
N GLU A 94 -4.87 -5.26 -18.18
CA GLU A 94 -4.69 -4.49 -16.96
C GLU A 94 -5.98 -4.52 -16.12
N SER A 95 -5.81 -4.44 -14.80
CA SER A 95 -6.94 -4.33 -13.89
C SER A 95 -7.66 -3.00 -14.09
N ASP A 96 -8.95 -3.04 -14.33
CA ASP A 96 -9.82 -1.86 -14.33
C ASP A 96 -10.65 -1.88 -13.04
N PHE A 97 -10.17 -1.19 -12.02
CA PHE A 97 -10.87 -1.04 -10.73
C PHE A 97 -11.62 0.28 -10.60
N TYR A 98 -11.78 1.03 -11.69
CA TYR A 98 -12.53 2.28 -11.65
C TYR A 98 -14.00 2.03 -11.36
N LEU A 99 -14.54 2.76 -10.40
CA LEU A 99 -15.98 2.77 -10.18
C LEU A 99 -16.67 3.45 -11.36
N ARG A 100 -17.70 2.81 -11.90
CA ARG A 100 -18.54 3.37 -12.98
C ARG A 100 -19.83 3.90 -12.40
N ARG A 101 -20.17 5.13 -12.75
CA ARG A 101 -21.46 5.72 -12.38
C ARG A 101 -22.57 5.15 -13.26
N LEU A 102 -23.75 4.98 -12.68
CA LEU A 102 -24.95 4.63 -13.42
C LEU A 102 -25.64 5.86 -14.03
N TRP A 103 -25.46 7.03 -13.41
CA TRP A 103 -26.03 8.32 -13.83
C TRP A 103 -25.31 9.50 -13.18
N GLY A 104 -25.63 10.73 -13.65
CA GLY A 104 -25.10 11.99 -13.11
C GLY A 104 -23.81 12.43 -13.81
N ASN A 105 -23.35 13.63 -13.45
CA ASN A 105 -22.12 14.22 -13.96
C ASN A 105 -21.16 14.48 -12.80
N PRO A 106 -20.00 13.81 -12.72
CA PRO A 106 -19.04 13.99 -11.64
C PRO A 106 -18.61 15.43 -11.43
N ASN A 107 -18.47 16.22 -12.49
CA ASN A 107 -18.05 17.62 -12.40
C ASN A 107 -19.09 18.53 -11.74
N GLU A 108 -20.36 18.14 -11.73
CA GLU A 108 -21.43 18.87 -11.06
C GLU A 108 -21.58 18.46 -9.60
N ASP A 109 -21.22 17.22 -9.26
CA ASP A 109 -21.40 16.64 -7.92
C ASP A 109 -20.24 16.95 -6.97
N LEU A 110 -19.03 17.17 -7.51
CA LEU A 110 -17.82 17.31 -6.70
C LEU A 110 -17.29 18.74 -6.74
N HIS A 111 -17.52 19.48 -5.66
CA HIS A 111 -16.96 20.81 -5.47
C HIS A 111 -15.48 20.80 -5.09
N LEU A 112 -14.99 19.74 -4.47
CA LEU A 112 -13.61 19.56 -4.03
C LEU A 112 -13.07 18.19 -4.47
N GLN A 113 -11.94 18.22 -5.16
CA GLN A 113 -11.22 17.01 -5.58
C GLN A 113 -9.98 16.86 -4.71
N GLN A 114 -9.96 15.82 -3.85
CA GLN A 114 -8.81 15.53 -3.02
C GLN A 114 -7.64 15.08 -3.89
N LYS A 115 -6.48 15.69 -3.63
CA LYS A 115 -5.24 15.44 -4.37
C LYS A 115 -4.34 14.39 -3.72
N TYR A 116 -4.55 14.12 -2.43
CA TYR A 116 -3.68 13.29 -1.61
C TYR A 116 -4.48 12.25 -0.87
N LEU A 117 -3.83 11.15 -0.55
CA LEU A 117 -4.38 10.06 0.25
C LEU A 117 -3.54 9.88 1.51
N VAL A 118 -4.19 9.78 2.67
CA VAL A 118 -3.56 9.31 3.89
C VAL A 118 -4.29 8.11 4.46
N THR A 119 -3.54 7.11 4.87
CA THR A 119 -4.10 5.91 5.49
C THR A 119 -3.46 5.64 6.83
N PHE A 120 -4.29 5.26 7.81
CA PHE A 120 -3.85 4.81 9.13
C PHE A 120 -4.42 3.43 9.41
N THR A 121 -3.61 2.56 9.99
CA THR A 121 -4.09 1.26 10.50
C THR A 121 -4.29 1.41 12.00
N VAL A 122 -5.54 1.29 12.45
CA VAL A 122 -5.97 1.83 13.73
C VAL A 122 -6.73 0.82 14.61
N GLY A 123 -6.52 0.96 15.93
CA GLY A 123 -7.40 0.45 16.96
C GLY A 123 -8.02 1.59 17.76
N TYR A 124 -9.22 1.38 18.27
CA TYR A 124 -9.96 2.42 18.97
C TYR A 124 -9.26 2.94 20.25
N GLU A 125 -8.40 2.13 20.85
CA GLU A 125 -7.55 2.56 21.97
C GLU A 125 -6.65 3.74 21.63
N GLN A 126 -6.27 3.88 20.34
CA GLN A 126 -5.41 4.97 19.84
C GLN A 126 -6.20 6.17 19.29
N LYS A 127 -7.51 6.22 19.53
CA LYS A 127 -8.40 7.25 18.97
C LYS A 127 -7.94 8.70 19.22
N LYS A 128 -7.35 8.99 20.39
CA LYS A 128 -6.85 10.33 20.71
C LYS A 128 -5.67 10.73 19.84
N ASN A 129 -4.79 9.78 19.58
CA ASN A 129 -3.64 10.00 18.72
C ASN A 129 -4.05 10.20 17.28
N ILE A 130 -4.97 9.36 16.81
CA ILE A 130 -5.54 9.46 15.45
C ILE A 130 -6.35 10.75 15.28
N ASP A 131 -7.14 11.18 16.27
CA ASP A 131 -7.84 12.46 16.22
C ASP A 131 -6.86 13.64 16.07
N ALA A 132 -5.75 13.61 16.80
CA ALA A 132 -4.69 14.61 16.64
C ALA A 132 -4.04 14.53 15.26
N ALA A 133 -3.79 13.32 14.74
CA ALA A 133 -3.18 13.11 13.44
C ALA A 133 -4.10 13.59 12.29
N VAL A 134 -5.36 13.20 12.29
CA VAL A 134 -6.33 13.57 11.25
C VAL A 134 -6.46 15.09 11.10
N LYS A 135 -6.41 15.84 12.20
CA LYS A 135 -6.48 17.32 12.20
C LYS A 135 -5.29 18.01 11.53
N LYS A 136 -4.21 17.27 11.21
CA LYS A 136 -3.03 17.80 10.50
C LYS A 136 -3.15 17.71 8.98
N PHE A 137 -4.19 17.05 8.49
CA PHE A 137 -4.47 16.87 7.07
C PHE A 137 -5.65 17.75 6.65
N SER A 138 -5.45 18.50 5.58
CA SER A 138 -6.46 19.43 5.06
C SER A 138 -7.56 18.69 4.27
N GLU A 139 -8.55 19.44 3.76
CA GLU A 139 -9.59 18.92 2.87
C GLU A 139 -9.06 18.39 1.53
N ASN A 140 -7.81 18.68 1.17
CA ASN A 140 -7.15 18.09 0.00
C ASN A 140 -6.82 16.60 0.18
N PHE A 141 -7.00 16.06 1.37
CA PHE A 141 -6.71 14.65 1.68
C PHE A 141 -7.98 13.81 1.75
N THR A 142 -7.96 12.67 1.07
CA THR A 142 -8.83 11.56 1.41
C THR A 142 -8.21 10.81 2.58
N ILE A 143 -8.98 10.55 3.62
CA ILE A 143 -8.53 9.82 4.80
C ILE A 143 -9.14 8.42 4.78
N VAL A 144 -8.32 7.40 5.01
CA VAL A 144 -8.77 6.00 5.12
C VAL A 144 -8.28 5.45 6.45
N LEU A 145 -9.19 4.88 7.24
CA LEU A 145 -8.89 4.15 8.45
C LEU A 145 -9.08 2.65 8.24
N PHE A 146 -8.03 1.89 8.50
CA PHE A 146 -8.03 0.43 8.48
C PHE A 146 -8.16 -0.11 9.91
N HIS A 147 -9.35 -0.61 10.27
CA HIS A 147 -9.68 -1.03 11.64
C HIS A 147 -9.30 -2.49 11.88
N TYR A 148 -8.18 -2.72 12.56
CA TYR A 148 -7.70 -4.07 12.88
C TYR A 148 -8.43 -4.69 14.09
N ASP A 149 -9.11 -3.87 14.90
CA ASP A 149 -9.90 -4.30 16.06
C ASP A 149 -11.37 -4.58 15.72
N GLY A 150 -11.82 -4.18 14.52
CA GLY A 150 -13.18 -4.34 14.04
C GLY A 150 -14.15 -3.26 14.53
N GLN A 151 -13.69 -2.29 15.32
CA GLN A 151 -14.53 -1.23 15.87
C GLN A 151 -14.60 -0.06 14.86
N ILE A 152 -15.76 0.16 14.25
CA ILE A 152 -15.99 1.28 13.31
C ILE A 152 -16.93 2.30 13.91
N ASN A 153 -18.06 1.86 14.46
CA ASN A 153 -19.14 2.74 14.89
C ASN A 153 -18.72 3.66 16.05
N GLU A 154 -17.77 3.22 16.86
CA GLU A 154 -17.22 3.97 17.99
C GLU A 154 -16.52 5.26 17.55
N TRP A 155 -16.04 5.30 16.31
CA TRP A 155 -15.41 6.48 15.71
C TRP A 155 -16.39 7.57 15.32
N ASP A 156 -17.70 7.30 15.34
CA ASP A 156 -18.76 8.28 15.06
C ASP A 156 -18.79 9.42 16.10
N GLU A 157 -18.10 9.29 17.23
CA GLU A 157 -17.88 10.37 18.19
C GLU A 157 -17.11 11.56 17.60
N PHE A 158 -16.33 11.33 16.53
CA PHE A 158 -15.56 12.37 15.84
C PHE A 158 -16.30 12.85 14.61
N GLU A 159 -16.56 14.15 14.49
CA GLU A 159 -17.24 14.71 13.33
C GLU A 159 -16.51 14.48 12.00
N TRP A 160 -15.17 14.47 12.02
CA TRP A 160 -14.37 14.17 10.83
C TRP A 160 -14.52 12.73 10.34
N SER A 161 -14.88 11.80 11.21
CA SER A 161 -15.05 10.37 10.90
C SER A 161 -16.12 10.15 9.82
N LYS A 162 -17.17 10.97 9.81
CA LYS A 162 -18.24 10.91 8.81
C LYS A 162 -17.77 11.14 7.37
N ARG A 163 -16.62 11.79 7.20
CA ARG A 163 -16.01 12.08 5.89
C ARG A 163 -14.84 11.16 5.57
N THR A 164 -14.60 10.19 6.41
CA THR A 164 -13.48 9.25 6.31
C THR A 164 -13.96 7.92 5.75
N ILE A 165 -13.11 7.25 4.99
CA ILE A 165 -13.36 5.88 4.53
C ILE A 165 -12.93 4.92 5.63
N HIS A 166 -13.84 4.08 6.06
CA HIS A 166 -13.58 3.06 7.07
C HIS A 166 -13.57 1.67 6.44
N VAL A 167 -12.49 0.92 6.67
CA VAL A 167 -12.34 -0.46 6.21
C VAL A 167 -12.01 -1.33 7.41
N SER A 168 -12.83 -2.33 7.71
CA SER A 168 -12.62 -3.23 8.83
C SER A 168 -12.30 -4.65 8.37
N ALA A 169 -11.17 -5.16 8.84
CA ALA A 169 -10.82 -6.57 8.77
C ALA A 169 -10.01 -6.92 10.02
N SER A 170 -10.67 -7.55 10.98
CA SER A 170 -10.08 -7.82 12.29
C SER A 170 -8.76 -8.59 12.21
N LYS A 171 -7.80 -8.21 13.06
CA LYS A 171 -6.51 -8.86 13.24
C LYS A 171 -5.59 -8.84 12.00
N GLN A 172 -5.71 -7.82 11.17
CA GLN A 172 -4.84 -7.65 10.00
C GLN A 172 -3.80 -6.56 10.24
N ALA A 173 -2.65 -6.68 9.56
CA ALA A 173 -1.56 -5.73 9.64
C ALA A 173 -1.65 -4.64 8.55
N LYS A 174 -0.95 -3.52 8.72
CA LYS A 174 -0.92 -2.38 7.81
C LYS A 174 -0.69 -2.80 6.35
N TRP A 175 0.37 -3.55 6.06
CA TRP A 175 0.73 -3.91 4.70
C TRP A 175 -0.23 -4.94 4.07
N TRP A 176 -0.94 -5.72 4.89
CA TRP A 176 -2.05 -6.55 4.42
C TRP A 176 -3.20 -5.71 3.85
N TYR A 177 -3.61 -4.64 4.56
CA TYR A 177 -4.64 -3.71 4.08
C TYR A 177 -4.19 -2.98 2.84
N VAL A 178 -2.99 -2.42 2.87
CA VAL A 178 -2.41 -1.63 1.80
C VAL A 178 -2.35 -2.42 0.50
N LYS A 179 -1.89 -3.69 0.54
CA LYS A 179 -1.86 -4.57 -0.64
C LYS A 179 -3.23 -4.82 -1.25
N ARG A 180 -4.29 -4.87 -0.43
CA ARG A 180 -5.65 -5.21 -0.88
C ARG A 180 -6.47 -4.02 -1.30
N PHE A 181 -6.29 -2.88 -0.66
CA PHE A 181 -7.18 -1.73 -0.83
C PHE A 181 -6.53 -0.54 -1.56
N LEU A 182 -5.21 -0.50 -1.70
CA LEU A 182 -4.51 0.60 -2.35
C LEU A 182 -3.85 0.17 -3.66
N HIS A 183 -4.56 -0.63 -4.47
CA HIS A 183 -4.07 -0.97 -5.81
C HIS A 183 -3.75 0.32 -6.59
N PRO A 184 -2.62 0.38 -7.33
CA PRO A 184 -2.21 1.60 -8.04
C PRO A 184 -3.29 2.21 -8.91
N ASP A 185 -4.13 1.41 -9.56
CA ASP A 185 -5.20 1.91 -10.41
C ASP A 185 -6.40 2.46 -9.62
N ILE A 186 -6.63 1.98 -8.39
CA ILE A 186 -7.64 2.54 -7.48
C ILE A 186 -7.21 3.91 -6.97
N VAL A 187 -5.92 4.07 -6.63
CA VAL A 187 -5.39 5.29 -6.02
C VAL A 187 -4.71 6.22 -7.04
N VAL A 188 -4.85 5.95 -8.33
CA VAL A 188 -4.18 6.68 -9.43
C VAL A 188 -4.43 8.19 -9.41
N ARG A 189 -5.58 8.63 -8.90
CA ARG A 189 -5.95 10.06 -8.82
C ARG A 189 -5.09 10.85 -7.83
N TYR A 190 -4.54 10.20 -6.80
CA TYR A 190 -3.77 10.87 -5.77
C TYR A 190 -2.32 11.08 -6.24
N GLU A 191 -1.81 12.29 -5.99
CA GLU A 191 -0.43 12.64 -6.33
C GLU A 191 0.57 12.05 -5.32
N TYR A 192 0.17 12.02 -4.03
CA TYR A 192 0.94 11.46 -2.93
C TYR A 192 0.06 10.59 -2.04
N ILE A 193 0.66 9.50 -1.54
CA ILE A 193 0.02 8.46 -0.74
C ILE A 193 0.82 8.29 0.55
N PHE A 194 0.19 8.57 1.68
CA PHE A 194 0.74 8.45 3.03
C PHE A 194 0.27 7.14 3.64
N ILE A 195 1.19 6.32 4.15
CA ILE A 195 0.89 5.03 4.76
C ILE A 195 1.49 5.00 6.16
N TRP A 196 0.72 5.45 7.14
CA TRP A 196 1.21 5.79 8.45
C TRP A 196 0.71 4.82 9.53
N ASP A 197 1.56 4.64 10.55
CA ASP A 197 1.19 3.94 11.78
C ASP A 197 0.35 4.86 12.69
N GLU A 198 -0.31 4.25 13.68
CA GLU A 198 -1.23 4.96 14.58
C GLU A 198 -0.54 5.64 15.77
N ASP A 199 0.73 5.31 16.02
CA ASP A 199 1.50 5.70 17.18
C ASP A 199 2.46 6.88 16.95
N LEU A 200 2.08 7.77 16.04
CA LEU A 200 2.89 8.92 15.65
C LEU A 200 2.37 10.20 16.31
N GLY A 201 3.25 10.86 17.07
CA GLY A 201 3.01 12.22 17.59
C GLY A 201 3.26 13.25 16.50
N VAL A 202 2.27 14.09 16.23
CA VAL A 202 2.21 14.98 15.05
C VAL A 202 2.18 16.46 15.41
N GLU A 203 2.59 16.84 16.61
CA GLU A 203 2.54 18.22 17.10
C GLU A 203 3.25 19.17 16.14
N HIS A 204 4.38 18.73 15.60
CA HIS A 204 5.28 19.52 14.74
C HIS A 204 5.16 19.17 13.25
N PHE A 205 4.02 18.62 12.84
CA PHE A 205 3.75 18.21 11.46
C PHE A 205 2.59 19.02 10.88
N ASN A 206 2.75 19.44 9.63
CA ASN A 206 1.71 20.01 8.78
C ASN A 206 1.79 19.37 7.39
N ALA A 207 0.71 18.73 6.95
CA ALA A 207 0.71 17.94 5.73
C ALA A 207 0.92 18.80 4.45
N GLU A 208 0.37 20.01 4.39
CA GLU A 208 0.55 20.87 3.21
C GLU A 208 1.97 21.42 3.12
N GLU A 209 2.57 21.83 4.24
CA GLU A 209 3.98 22.26 4.26
C GLU A 209 4.91 21.08 3.94
N TYR A 210 4.59 19.88 4.41
CA TYR A 210 5.31 18.66 4.07
C TYR A 210 5.31 18.42 2.55
N ILE A 211 4.16 18.48 1.90
CA ILE A 211 4.05 18.31 0.43
C ILE A 211 4.84 19.38 -0.32
N LYS A 212 4.86 20.62 0.17
CA LYS A 212 5.69 21.68 -0.44
C LYS A 212 7.18 21.30 -0.41
N MET A 213 7.67 20.76 0.72
CA MET A 213 9.06 20.34 0.83
C MET A 213 9.35 19.14 -0.07
N VAL A 214 8.48 18.14 -0.10
CA VAL A 214 8.61 16.98 -0.98
C VAL A 214 8.74 17.41 -2.44
N ARG A 215 7.88 18.34 -2.90
CA ARG A 215 7.92 18.88 -4.26
C ARG A 215 9.18 19.72 -4.52
N LYS A 216 9.52 20.62 -3.59
CA LYS A 216 10.71 21.49 -3.69
C LYS A 216 11.99 20.69 -3.87
N HIS A 217 12.12 19.57 -3.16
CA HIS A 217 13.30 18.73 -3.17
C HIS A 217 13.22 17.53 -4.14
N GLY A 218 12.12 17.41 -4.91
CA GLY A 218 11.93 16.39 -5.93
C GLY A 218 11.88 14.98 -5.38
N LEU A 219 11.33 14.79 -4.15
CA LEU A 219 11.25 13.48 -3.52
C LEU A 219 10.07 12.67 -4.09
N GLU A 220 10.34 11.40 -4.37
CA GLU A 220 9.33 10.44 -4.79
C GLU A 220 8.96 9.46 -3.67
N ILE A 221 9.90 9.20 -2.77
CA ILE A 221 9.69 8.44 -1.53
C ILE A 221 10.25 9.28 -0.39
N SER A 222 9.48 9.50 0.64
CA SER A 222 9.90 10.36 1.76
C SER A 222 9.24 9.95 3.07
N GLN A 223 9.72 10.50 4.16
CA GLN A 223 9.07 10.48 5.47
C GLN A 223 9.35 11.78 6.22
N PRO A 224 8.55 12.12 7.26
CA PRO A 224 8.92 13.16 8.21
C PRO A 224 10.17 12.76 9.00
N GLY A 225 10.98 13.74 9.43
CA GLY A 225 12.05 13.51 10.39
C GLY A 225 11.51 12.94 11.70
N VAL A 226 12.24 12.05 12.35
CA VAL A 226 11.83 11.44 13.62
C VAL A 226 12.59 12.07 14.76
N ASP A 227 11.86 12.55 15.78
CA ASP A 227 12.47 13.09 17.00
C ASP A 227 13.11 11.96 17.83
N PRO A 228 14.39 12.11 18.25
CA PRO A 228 15.10 11.05 18.96
C PRO A 228 14.71 10.91 20.43
N SER A 229 13.86 11.79 20.99
CA SER A 229 13.58 11.88 22.43
C SER A 229 13.01 10.60 23.04
N ARG A 230 12.35 9.76 22.26
CA ARG A 230 11.76 8.48 22.68
C ARG A 230 12.45 7.26 22.09
N GLY A 231 13.64 7.45 21.53
CA GLY A 231 14.41 6.43 20.83
C GLY A 231 14.09 6.35 19.35
N LEU A 232 15.07 5.91 18.58
CA LEU A 232 14.98 5.73 17.14
C LEU A 232 15.29 4.29 16.79
N PRO A 233 14.51 3.66 15.89
CA PRO A 233 14.90 2.40 15.29
C PRO A 233 16.14 2.57 14.40
N TRP A 234 16.22 3.70 13.66
CA TRP A 234 17.34 4.03 12.77
C TRP A 234 17.75 5.50 12.91
N ARG A 235 19.07 5.75 13.02
CA ARG A 235 19.61 7.13 13.03
C ARG A 235 19.52 7.80 11.66
N MET A 236 19.33 7.03 10.61
CA MET A 236 19.15 7.52 9.24
C MET A 236 17.94 8.44 9.09
N THR A 237 16.93 8.29 9.94
CA THR A 237 15.68 9.07 9.90
C THR A 237 15.57 10.11 11.00
N GLU A 238 16.62 10.23 11.83
CA GLU A 238 16.71 11.23 12.88
C GLU A 238 16.61 12.65 12.31
N ARG A 239 15.68 13.43 12.86
CA ARG A 239 15.49 14.82 12.49
C ARG A 239 16.78 15.62 12.59
N ARG A 240 17.10 16.35 11.52
CA ARG A 240 18.16 17.35 11.47
C ARG A 240 17.60 18.73 11.73
N THR A 241 18.29 19.55 12.54
CA THR A 241 17.81 20.89 12.90
C THR A 241 18.39 22.00 12.03
N ASP A 242 19.36 21.67 11.19
CA ASP A 242 20.12 22.60 10.34
C ASP A 242 19.62 22.66 8.89
N ARG A 243 18.62 21.86 8.52
CA ARG A 243 18.12 21.76 7.15
C ARG A 243 16.63 21.43 7.06
N GLU A 244 16.04 21.65 5.89
CA GLU A 244 14.63 21.33 5.62
C GLU A 244 14.43 19.86 5.29
N VAL A 245 15.42 19.27 4.59
CA VAL A 245 15.39 17.87 4.09
C VAL A 245 16.81 17.34 4.12
N HIS A 246 16.96 16.09 4.50
CA HIS A 246 18.21 15.37 4.27
C HIS A 246 17.97 14.09 3.45
N LYS A 247 18.98 13.70 2.69
CA LYS A 247 19.01 12.50 1.85
C LYS A 247 20.17 11.61 2.22
N GLU A 248 21.22 12.23 2.71
CA GLU A 248 22.46 11.58 3.13
C GLU A 248 22.49 11.40 4.63
N THR A 249 22.98 10.26 5.06
CA THR A 249 23.05 9.92 6.48
C THR A 249 24.19 8.93 6.75
N GLU A 250 24.45 8.71 8.02
CA GLU A 250 25.36 7.69 8.50
C GLU A 250 24.76 7.06 9.76
N GLU A 251 24.38 5.79 9.69
CA GLU A 251 23.77 5.08 10.83
C GLU A 251 24.77 4.92 11.97
N ARG A 252 26.02 4.57 11.62
CA ARG A 252 27.14 4.48 12.56
C ARG A 252 28.44 4.87 11.87
N PRO A 253 29.38 5.51 12.57
CA PRO A 253 30.66 5.87 12.00
C PRO A 253 31.36 4.66 11.33
N GLY A 254 31.75 4.84 10.07
CA GLY A 254 32.42 3.81 9.28
C GLY A 254 31.52 2.75 8.65
N TRP A 255 30.19 2.84 8.77
CA TRP A 255 29.25 1.93 8.12
C TRP A 255 28.87 2.39 6.69
N CYS A 256 29.11 3.66 6.38
CA CYS A 256 28.88 4.20 5.06
C CYS A 256 30.01 3.76 4.10
N THR A 257 29.75 2.75 3.30
CA THR A 257 30.70 2.24 2.28
C THR A 257 30.37 2.71 0.87
N ASP A 258 29.08 2.93 0.58
CA ASP A 258 28.61 3.50 -0.69
C ASP A 258 27.70 4.70 -0.38
N PRO A 259 28.05 5.91 -0.85
CA PRO A 259 27.30 7.13 -0.55
C PRO A 259 25.90 7.17 -1.13
N HIS A 260 25.55 6.26 -2.03
CA HIS A 260 24.25 6.22 -2.72
C HIS A 260 23.28 5.15 -2.14
N LEU A 261 23.76 4.30 -1.24
CA LEU A 261 23.01 3.17 -0.70
C LEU A 261 22.82 3.27 0.83
N PRO A 262 21.83 2.61 1.42
CA PRO A 262 21.77 2.46 2.85
C PRO A 262 23.03 1.77 3.41
N PRO A 263 23.59 2.23 4.54
CA PRO A 263 23.04 3.25 5.46
C PRO A 263 23.45 4.70 5.15
N CYS A 264 23.97 5.00 3.98
CA CYS A 264 24.47 6.34 3.63
C CYS A 264 23.40 7.23 3.01
N ALA A 265 22.46 6.67 2.26
CA ALA A 265 21.38 7.38 1.58
C ALA A 265 20.25 6.42 1.19
N ALA A 266 19.24 6.94 0.50
CA ALA A 266 18.16 6.16 -0.12
C ALA A 266 17.35 5.30 0.86
N PHE A 267 17.08 5.82 2.06
CA PHE A 267 16.36 5.11 3.11
C PHE A 267 15.23 5.94 3.72
N VAL A 268 14.10 5.29 3.93
CA VAL A 268 12.99 5.74 4.79
C VAL A 268 12.39 4.53 5.49
N GLU A 269 11.89 4.72 6.71
CA GLU A 269 11.25 3.67 7.48
C GLU A 269 9.81 3.41 7.02
N ILE A 270 9.36 2.18 7.18
CA ILE A 270 7.99 1.79 6.82
C ILE A 270 6.91 2.26 7.81
N MET A 271 7.26 2.99 8.88
CA MET A 271 6.27 3.48 9.85
C MET A 271 5.47 4.69 9.35
N ALA A 272 6.13 5.63 8.64
CA ALA A 272 5.50 6.86 8.16
C ALA A 272 5.87 7.23 6.71
N PRO A 273 5.95 6.28 5.77
CA PRO A 273 6.37 6.58 4.41
C PRO A 273 5.30 7.35 3.64
N VAL A 274 5.78 8.16 2.72
CA VAL A 274 4.99 8.90 1.74
C VAL A 274 5.53 8.62 0.35
N PHE A 275 4.66 8.24 -0.55
CA PHE A 275 4.99 7.85 -1.91
C PHE A 275 4.36 8.79 -2.92
N SER A 276 5.12 9.17 -3.95
CA SER A 276 4.51 9.70 -5.17
C SER A 276 3.66 8.60 -5.84
N ARG A 277 2.71 9.00 -6.66
CA ARG A 277 1.92 8.06 -7.48
C ARG A 277 2.79 7.08 -8.27
N ASN A 278 3.88 7.57 -8.85
CA ASN A 278 4.77 6.76 -9.68
C ASN A 278 5.56 5.75 -8.85
N ALA A 279 6.15 6.19 -7.75
CA ALA A 279 6.86 5.30 -6.83
C ALA A 279 5.92 4.24 -6.24
N TRP A 280 4.68 4.62 -5.90
CA TRP A 280 3.69 3.71 -5.34
C TRP A 280 3.38 2.53 -6.26
N ARG A 281 3.28 2.75 -7.56
CA ARG A 281 3.02 1.68 -8.53
C ARG A 281 4.07 0.57 -8.43
N CYS A 282 5.33 0.91 -8.32
CA CYS A 282 6.40 -0.07 -8.11
C CYS A 282 6.33 -0.71 -6.72
N VAL A 283 6.25 0.10 -5.67
CA VAL A 283 6.25 -0.37 -4.27
C VAL A 283 5.10 -1.34 -4.01
N TRP A 284 3.90 -1.06 -4.52
CA TRP A 284 2.75 -1.94 -4.36
C TRP A 284 3.00 -3.35 -4.92
N HIS A 285 3.67 -3.46 -6.07
CA HIS A 285 4.02 -4.76 -6.67
C HIS A 285 5.04 -5.53 -5.82
N MET A 286 5.94 -4.83 -5.14
CA MET A 286 6.95 -5.42 -4.26
C MET A 286 6.34 -6.03 -2.99
N ILE A 287 5.20 -5.53 -2.50
CA ILE A 287 4.53 -6.06 -1.31
C ILE A 287 4.06 -7.48 -1.57
N GLN A 288 4.50 -8.42 -0.74
CA GLN A 288 4.15 -9.84 -0.82
C GLN A 288 2.81 -10.12 -0.13
N ASN A 289 2.00 -11.01 -0.71
CA ASN A 289 0.65 -11.31 -0.19
C ASN A 289 0.64 -12.02 1.17
N ASP A 290 1.69 -12.75 1.48
CA ASP A 290 1.84 -13.60 2.67
C ASP A 290 2.80 -13.03 3.73
N LEU A 291 3.53 -11.95 3.42
CA LEU A 291 4.46 -11.27 4.32
C LEU A 291 3.83 -9.95 4.78
N VAL A 292 2.94 -10.04 5.77
CA VAL A 292 1.98 -8.98 6.09
C VAL A 292 2.52 -7.83 6.94
N HIS A 293 3.71 -7.99 7.55
CA HIS A 293 4.32 -6.95 8.39
C HIS A 293 5.20 -5.98 7.60
N GLY A 294 5.66 -6.36 6.41
CA GLY A 294 6.41 -5.50 5.50
C GLY A 294 7.86 -5.22 5.89
N TRP A 295 8.43 -5.93 6.88
CA TRP A 295 9.84 -5.77 7.24
C TRP A 295 10.75 -6.12 6.07
N GLY A 296 11.73 -5.25 5.81
CA GLY A 296 12.64 -5.32 4.66
C GLY A 296 12.19 -4.49 3.46
N LEU A 297 10.93 -4.04 3.40
CA LEU A 297 10.49 -3.11 2.36
C LEU A 297 11.29 -1.80 2.41
N ASP A 298 11.57 -1.27 3.60
CA ASP A 298 12.36 -0.06 3.84
C ASP A 298 13.69 -0.08 3.10
N LEU A 299 14.43 -1.18 3.16
CA LEU A 299 15.69 -1.36 2.44
C LEU A 299 15.50 -1.57 0.92
N ALA A 300 14.36 -2.12 0.51
CA ALA A 300 14.06 -2.42 -0.89
C ALA A 300 13.42 -1.23 -1.66
N LEU A 301 12.87 -0.23 -0.96
CA LEU A 301 12.21 0.94 -1.58
C LEU A 301 13.09 1.64 -2.61
N ARG A 302 14.40 1.64 -2.41
CA ARG A 302 15.38 2.22 -3.33
C ARG A 302 15.34 1.64 -4.73
N LYS A 303 14.82 0.43 -4.90
CA LYS A 303 14.67 -0.22 -6.22
C LYS A 303 13.50 0.36 -7.05
N CYS A 304 12.65 1.20 -6.45
CA CYS A 304 11.48 1.76 -7.12
C CYS A 304 11.66 3.17 -7.69
N VAL A 305 12.78 3.81 -7.45
CA VAL A 305 13.06 5.17 -7.94
C VAL A 305 14.52 5.33 -8.36
N GLU A 306 14.76 6.13 -9.40
CA GLU A 306 16.11 6.31 -9.98
C GLU A 306 16.40 7.80 -10.18
N PRO A 307 17.55 8.33 -9.75
CA PRO A 307 18.48 7.71 -8.80
C PRO A 307 17.94 7.76 -7.36
N ALA A 308 18.03 6.65 -6.64
CA ALA A 308 17.39 6.49 -5.34
C ALA A 308 17.90 7.51 -4.30
N HIS A 309 19.22 7.76 -4.25
CA HIS A 309 19.82 8.69 -3.30
C HIS A 309 19.40 10.15 -3.49
N GLU A 310 18.85 10.50 -4.67
CA GLU A 310 18.29 11.83 -4.93
C GLU A 310 16.77 11.90 -4.73
N LYS A 311 16.07 10.77 -4.90
CA LYS A 311 14.61 10.68 -4.91
C LYS A 311 14.01 10.24 -3.57
N ILE A 312 14.83 9.71 -2.67
CA ILE A 312 14.42 9.30 -1.33
C ILE A 312 15.02 10.25 -0.31
N GLY A 313 14.23 10.70 0.66
CA GLY A 313 14.71 11.61 1.68
C GLY A 313 13.77 11.82 2.85
N VAL A 314 14.30 12.41 3.90
CA VAL A 314 13.64 12.72 5.15
C VAL A 314 13.37 14.22 5.24
N VAL A 315 12.13 14.61 5.51
CA VAL A 315 11.71 16.02 5.62
C VAL A 315 11.84 16.47 7.07
N ASP A 316 12.93 17.17 7.38
CA ASP A 316 13.30 17.58 8.73
C ASP A 316 12.47 18.76 9.25
N SER A 317 12.03 19.63 8.37
CA SER A 317 11.21 20.79 8.71
C SER A 317 9.78 20.42 9.14
N GLN A 318 9.36 19.19 8.86
CA GLN A 318 8.08 18.63 9.27
C GLN A 318 8.36 17.27 9.93
N TRP A 319 8.30 17.22 11.23
CA TRP A 319 8.78 16.07 11.99
C TRP A 319 7.71 15.49 12.92
N ILE A 320 7.93 14.25 13.28
CA ILE A 320 7.03 13.43 14.11
C ILE A 320 7.79 12.84 15.31
N VAL A 321 7.04 12.40 16.29
CA VAL A 321 7.55 11.65 17.44
C VAL A 321 7.02 10.22 17.36
N HIS A 322 7.89 9.21 17.33
CA HIS A 322 7.45 7.83 17.50
C HIS A 322 7.06 7.60 18.95
N GLN A 323 5.76 7.47 19.22
CA GLN A 323 5.24 7.29 20.57
C GLN A 323 5.33 5.81 20.94
N ALA A 324 5.99 5.49 22.05
CA ALA A 324 6.04 4.13 22.56
C ALA A 324 4.71 3.75 23.25
N VAL A 325 3.63 3.71 22.48
CA VAL A 325 2.30 3.27 22.93
C VAL A 325 2.03 1.87 22.41
N PRO A 326 1.26 1.05 23.13
CA PRO A 326 0.83 -0.25 22.61
C PRO A 326 0.05 -0.07 21.32
N SER A 327 0.59 -0.56 20.21
CA SER A 327 -0.08 -0.61 18.91
C SER A 327 -0.41 -2.05 18.55
N LEU A 328 -1.30 -2.25 17.56
CA LEU A 328 -1.77 -3.54 17.10
C LEU A 328 -2.65 -4.30 18.12
N GLY A 329 -3.08 -3.68 19.22
CA GLY A 329 -3.88 -4.33 20.25
C GLY A 329 -3.22 -5.61 20.77
N ASN A 330 -4.01 -6.58 21.22
CA ASN A 330 -3.51 -7.89 21.65
C ASN A 330 -3.35 -8.88 20.48
N GLN A 331 -2.82 -8.45 19.35
CA GLN A 331 -2.64 -9.33 18.17
C GLN A 331 -1.60 -10.43 18.35
N GLY A 332 -0.72 -10.31 19.35
CA GLY A 332 0.12 -11.40 19.81
C GLY A 332 -0.44 -11.95 21.13
N HIS A 333 -0.80 -13.22 21.18
CA HIS A 333 -1.12 -13.84 22.45
C HIS A 333 0.13 -13.99 23.30
N GLU A 334 0.00 -13.69 24.59
CA GLU A 334 1.02 -14.03 25.57
C GLU A 334 1.27 -15.54 25.53
N GLN A 335 2.44 -15.94 25.06
CA GLN A 335 2.85 -17.33 25.05
C GLN A 335 3.99 -17.52 26.06
N ASN A 336 3.81 -18.44 26.99
CA ASN A 336 4.81 -18.82 27.98
C ASN A 336 5.31 -17.67 28.88
N GLY A 337 4.45 -16.68 29.21
CA GLY A 337 4.83 -15.55 30.04
C GLY A 337 5.64 -14.46 29.31
N GLN A 338 5.76 -14.54 27.99
CA GLN A 338 6.37 -13.51 27.17
C GLN A 338 5.31 -12.51 26.66
N ALA A 339 5.65 -11.23 26.71
CA ALA A 339 4.77 -10.18 26.21
C ALA A 339 4.41 -10.39 24.72
N SER A 340 3.17 -10.07 24.35
CA SER A 340 2.62 -10.29 23.01
C SER A 340 3.46 -9.71 21.86
N TRP A 341 4.11 -8.56 22.08
CA TRP A 341 4.96 -7.91 21.08
C TRP A 341 6.21 -8.73 20.70
N VAL A 342 6.67 -9.64 21.57
CA VAL A 342 7.85 -10.47 21.29
C VAL A 342 7.56 -11.42 20.13
N GLY A 343 6.41 -12.11 20.16
CA GLY A 343 6.00 -13.02 19.10
C GLY A 343 5.76 -12.29 17.76
N VAL A 344 5.21 -11.07 17.81
CA VAL A 344 5.06 -10.22 16.62
C VAL A 344 6.43 -9.89 16.02
N ARG A 345 7.40 -9.46 16.84
CA ARG A 345 8.75 -9.11 16.40
C ARG A 345 9.49 -10.32 15.80
N GLU A 346 9.39 -11.48 16.41
CA GLU A 346 9.97 -12.72 15.86
C GLU A 346 9.37 -13.08 14.49
N ARG A 347 8.07 -12.89 14.34
CA ARG A 347 7.40 -13.07 13.05
C ARG A 347 7.88 -12.05 12.02
N CYS A 348 8.01 -10.79 12.37
CA CYS A 348 8.54 -9.75 11.50
C CYS A 348 9.95 -10.08 11.00
N GLN A 349 10.84 -10.54 11.89
CA GLN A 349 12.21 -10.94 11.54
C GLN A 349 12.22 -12.13 10.58
N ARG A 350 11.36 -13.13 10.81
CA ARG A 350 11.22 -14.29 9.91
C ARG A 350 10.68 -13.87 8.56
N GLU A 351 9.65 -13.04 8.51
CA GLU A 351 9.09 -12.53 7.27
C GLU A 351 10.13 -11.72 6.48
N TRP A 352 10.94 -10.91 7.15
CA TRP A 352 12.07 -10.20 6.52
C TRP A 352 13.08 -11.16 5.89
N GLY A 353 13.48 -12.20 6.60
CA GLY A 353 14.38 -13.23 6.05
C GLY A 353 13.82 -13.88 4.78
N ILE A 354 12.52 -14.22 4.78
CA ILE A 354 11.83 -14.78 3.61
C ILE A 354 11.79 -13.77 2.47
N PHE A 355 11.43 -12.51 2.76
CA PHE A 355 11.37 -11.43 1.76
C PHE A 355 12.72 -11.25 1.06
N ARG A 356 13.80 -11.12 1.85
CA ARG A 356 15.17 -10.98 1.33
C ARG A 356 15.56 -12.15 0.43
N THR A 357 15.35 -13.37 0.89
CA THR A 357 15.67 -14.57 0.08
C THR A 357 14.93 -14.58 -1.24
N ARG A 358 13.61 -14.29 -1.23
CA ARG A 358 12.81 -14.21 -2.46
C ARG A 358 13.30 -13.13 -3.42
N PHE A 359 13.67 -11.98 -2.86
CA PHE A 359 14.15 -10.85 -3.64
C PHE A 359 15.49 -11.18 -4.31
N ASP A 360 16.45 -11.68 -3.54
CA ASP A 360 17.77 -12.09 -4.02
C ASP A 360 17.68 -13.19 -5.10
N ASP A 361 16.83 -14.19 -4.89
CA ASP A 361 16.65 -15.30 -5.84
C ASP A 361 15.98 -14.80 -7.13
N ALA A 362 15.01 -13.90 -7.04
CA ALA A 362 14.36 -13.30 -8.21
C ALA A 362 15.34 -12.43 -9.02
N GLU A 363 16.18 -11.62 -8.35
CA GLU A 363 17.22 -10.83 -9.02
C GLU A 363 18.25 -11.73 -9.71
N LYS A 364 18.76 -12.75 -9.03
CA LYS A 364 19.69 -13.71 -9.64
C LYS A 364 19.11 -14.38 -10.88
N ALA A 365 17.85 -14.83 -10.79
CA ALA A 365 17.16 -15.45 -11.92
C ALA A 365 17.00 -14.47 -13.10
N TYR A 366 16.63 -13.21 -12.82
CA TYR A 366 16.49 -12.16 -13.82
C TYR A 366 17.82 -11.88 -14.55
N TYR A 367 18.91 -11.64 -13.81
CA TYR A 367 20.23 -11.36 -14.41
C TYR A 367 20.77 -12.56 -15.19
N ALA A 368 20.55 -13.78 -14.68
CA ALA A 368 20.91 -14.99 -15.41
C ALA A 368 20.16 -15.13 -16.74
N GLN A 369 18.85 -14.83 -16.73
CA GLN A 369 18.03 -14.84 -17.96
C GLN A 369 18.45 -13.79 -18.95
N MET A 370 18.85 -12.60 -18.48
CA MET A 370 19.33 -11.50 -19.34
C MET A 370 20.77 -11.70 -19.82
N GLY A 371 21.52 -12.66 -19.29
CA GLY A 371 22.92 -12.91 -19.64
C GLY A 371 23.86 -11.78 -19.21
N ILE A 372 23.51 -10.99 -18.20
CA ILE A 372 24.31 -9.90 -17.67
C ILE A 372 24.72 -10.16 -16.22
N ALA A 373 25.88 -9.62 -15.83
CA ALA A 373 26.30 -9.70 -14.43
C ALA A 373 25.41 -8.86 -13.54
N PRO A 374 24.99 -9.37 -12.35
CA PRO A 374 24.27 -8.56 -11.39
C PRO A 374 25.13 -7.37 -10.93
N PRO A 375 24.53 -6.21 -10.63
CA PRO A 375 25.26 -5.10 -10.03
C PRO A 375 25.79 -5.49 -8.65
N ASN A 376 26.86 -4.82 -8.20
CA ASN A 376 27.53 -5.15 -6.93
C ASN A 376 26.68 -4.85 -5.68
N ASP A 377 25.51 -4.24 -5.84
CA ASP A 377 24.60 -3.79 -4.77
C ASP A 377 23.35 -4.65 -4.59
N THR A 378 23.40 -5.93 -4.94
CA THR A 378 22.24 -6.84 -4.99
C THR A 378 21.64 -7.23 -3.63
N HIS A 379 22.18 -6.82 -2.48
CA HIS A 379 21.64 -7.20 -1.17
C HIS A 379 20.61 -6.20 -0.64
N VAL A 380 19.41 -6.69 -0.37
CA VAL A 380 18.31 -6.01 0.34
C VAL A 380 18.37 -6.31 1.84
#